data_4704353e5e4031403701af96b0449a24
#
_entry.id   4704353e5e4031403701af96b0449a24
#
_cell.length_a   1.000
_cell.length_b   1.000
_cell.length_c   1.000
_cell.angle_alpha   90.00
_cell.angle_beta   90.00
_cell.angle_gamma   90.00
#
_symmetry.space_group_name_H-M   'P 1'
#
loop_
_entity.id
_entity.type
_entity.pdbx_description
1 polymer ?
#
loop_
_entity_poly.entity_id
_entity_poly.type
_entity_poly.pdbx_seq_one_letter_code
_entity_poly.pdbx_strand_id
1 'polypeptide(L)'
;MAQNIYTNVSKNITKTWMLMALFFCLIIALGYFLSLYYGSANILYFFVIFSILMNLTSYWFSDKIVLALSGAKEIKKSEYFDLYTVLENLSIVAGLPMPRIYVIEDLAPNAFATGRDKNHAVVAVTTGLISLLDRSELEGVLGHELSHIGNRDMLLSTVVVVLVGFVSIISDIFTRSLIFHGGDRDHKGGNVLMLIGIIFAILSPFFALLIQLAISRKRELLADASGALLTRYPEGLARALKKISQYSRPMIRQSSAIAHLYIADPKGGGFGKRITGLFATHPPVEQRIKALMG
;
A
#
# COMPACT_ATOMS: atom_id res chain seq x y z
N MET A 1 8.95 9.15 -26.07
CA MET A 1 9.78 7.95 -25.89
C MET A 1 8.92 6.88 -25.23
N ALA A 2 8.72 5.75 -25.91
CA ALA A 2 8.02 4.60 -25.33
C ALA A 2 8.81 4.10 -24.11
N GLN A 3 8.25 4.23 -22.94
CA GLN A 3 8.85 3.64 -21.74
C GLN A 3 8.70 2.13 -21.85
N ASN A 4 9.82 1.42 -22.04
CA ASN A 4 9.84 -0.03 -22.08
C ASN A 4 9.48 -0.59 -20.69
N ILE A 5 8.67 -1.65 -20.61
CA ILE A 5 8.26 -2.32 -19.36
C ILE A 5 9.48 -2.63 -18.47
N TYR A 6 10.58 -3.08 -19.06
CA TYR A 6 11.83 -3.37 -18.36
C TYR A 6 12.44 -2.16 -17.63
N THR A 7 12.31 -0.96 -18.18
CA THR A 7 12.81 0.27 -17.53
C THR A 7 11.99 0.66 -16.32
N ASN A 8 10.68 0.36 -16.30
CA ASN A 8 9.82 0.62 -15.16
C ASN A 8 10.12 -0.32 -13.99
N VAL A 9 10.30 -1.62 -14.26
CA VAL A 9 10.70 -2.61 -13.25
C VAL A 9 12.00 -2.22 -12.56
N SER A 10 13.05 -1.89 -13.34
CA SER A 10 14.34 -1.47 -12.78
C SER A 10 14.20 -0.20 -11.92
N LYS A 11 13.46 0.82 -12.41
CA LYS A 11 13.22 2.05 -11.65
C LYS A 11 12.47 1.80 -10.33
N ASN A 12 11.49 0.92 -10.31
CA ASN A 12 10.73 0.60 -9.10
C ASN A 12 11.59 -0.12 -8.07
N ILE A 13 12.41 -1.07 -8.51
CA ILE A 13 13.39 -1.75 -7.64
C ILE A 13 14.39 -0.75 -7.06
N THR A 14 14.99 0.10 -7.89
CA THR A 14 15.94 1.13 -7.43
C THR A 14 15.29 2.08 -6.42
N LYS A 15 14.07 2.56 -6.69
CA LYS A 15 13.33 3.42 -5.75
C LYS A 15 13.09 2.73 -4.41
N THR A 16 12.74 1.44 -4.41
CA THR A 16 12.53 0.68 -3.18
C THR A 16 13.80 0.62 -2.35
N TRP A 17 14.94 0.27 -2.97
CA TRP A 17 16.22 0.22 -2.27
C TRP A 17 16.68 1.59 -1.78
N MET A 18 16.51 2.65 -2.59
CA MET A 18 16.81 4.03 -2.16
C MET A 18 15.96 4.44 -0.96
N LEU A 19 14.69 4.10 -0.96
CA LEU A 19 13.76 4.39 0.13
C LEU A 19 14.15 3.67 1.42
N MET A 20 14.50 2.38 1.32
CA MET A 20 14.97 1.59 2.46
C MET A 20 16.29 2.15 3.02
N ALA A 21 17.24 2.51 2.15
CA ALA A 21 18.50 3.14 2.54
C ALA A 21 18.28 4.50 3.22
N LEU A 22 17.40 5.33 2.66
CA LEU A 22 17.07 6.64 3.23
C LEU A 22 16.43 6.49 4.60
N PHE A 23 15.48 5.56 4.78
CA PHE A 23 14.88 5.25 6.08
C PHE A 23 15.95 4.79 7.09
N PHE A 24 16.84 3.88 6.66
CA PHE A 24 17.94 3.40 7.48
C PHE A 24 18.84 4.54 7.99
N CYS A 25 19.30 5.39 7.08
CA CYS A 25 20.14 6.56 7.42
C CYS A 25 19.42 7.52 8.37
N LEU A 26 18.13 7.76 8.15
CA LEU A 26 17.35 8.69 8.97
C LEU A 26 17.17 8.17 10.39
N ILE A 27 16.89 6.88 10.58
CA ILE A 27 16.75 6.26 11.90
C ILE A 27 18.09 6.24 12.65
N ILE A 28 19.20 5.99 11.96
CA ILE A 28 20.56 6.06 12.58
C ILE A 28 20.91 7.49 12.97
N ALA A 29 20.64 8.47 12.10
CA ALA A 29 20.88 9.88 12.39
C ALA A 29 20.10 10.33 13.64
N LEU A 30 18.84 9.89 13.75
CA LEU A 30 18.03 10.12 14.95
C LEU A 30 18.66 9.47 16.19
N GLY A 31 19.06 8.21 16.10
CA GLY A 31 19.73 7.48 17.18
C GLY A 31 21.03 8.14 17.61
N TYR A 32 21.82 8.64 16.65
CA TYR A 32 23.05 9.39 16.92
C TYR A 32 22.77 10.69 17.67
N PHE A 33 21.80 11.47 17.23
CA PHE A 33 21.41 12.71 17.90
C PHE A 33 20.94 12.45 19.33
N LEU A 34 20.10 11.44 19.55
CA LEU A 34 19.64 11.06 20.89
C LEU A 34 20.78 10.54 21.77
N SER A 35 21.70 9.77 21.18
CA SER A 35 22.90 9.29 21.89
C SER A 35 23.77 10.45 22.42
N LEU A 36 23.96 11.51 21.62
CA LEU A 36 24.67 12.72 22.06
C LEU A 36 23.89 13.46 23.14
N TYR A 37 22.56 13.60 22.98
CA TYR A 37 21.73 14.34 23.94
C TYR A 37 21.70 13.67 25.33
N TYR A 38 21.59 12.33 25.38
CA TYR A 38 21.52 11.57 26.61
C TYR A 38 22.91 11.10 27.12
N GLY A 39 23.99 11.33 26.37
CA GLY A 39 25.35 10.90 26.75
C GLY A 39 25.51 9.37 26.78
N SER A 40 24.71 8.60 26.03
CA SER A 40 24.73 7.15 26.07
C SER A 40 24.82 6.52 24.67
N ALA A 41 25.95 5.86 24.40
CA ALA A 41 26.17 5.12 23.14
C ALA A 41 25.19 3.96 22.91
N ASN A 42 24.62 3.39 23.99
CA ASN A 42 23.67 2.29 23.89
C ASN A 42 22.41 2.67 23.09
N ILE A 43 22.04 3.95 23.12
CA ILE A 43 20.91 4.47 22.32
C ILE A 43 21.23 4.34 20.84
N LEU A 44 22.42 4.70 20.40
CA LEU A 44 22.82 4.55 19.00
C LEU A 44 22.79 3.08 18.57
N TYR A 45 23.35 2.19 19.36
CA TYR A 45 23.34 0.75 19.06
C TYR A 45 21.91 0.20 18.96
N PHE A 46 21.01 0.61 19.84
CA PHE A 46 19.61 0.25 19.76
C PHE A 46 19.00 0.70 18.42
N PHE A 47 19.19 1.95 18.00
CA PHE A 47 18.63 2.47 16.76
C PHE A 47 19.22 1.81 15.51
N VAL A 48 20.50 1.44 15.52
CA VAL A 48 21.16 0.68 14.45
C VAL A 48 20.51 -0.70 14.31
N ILE A 49 20.43 -1.48 15.39
CA ILE A 49 19.83 -2.82 15.38
C ILE A 49 18.36 -2.72 14.97
N PHE A 50 17.64 -1.78 15.54
CA PHE A 50 16.23 -1.53 15.22
C PHE A 50 16.02 -1.22 13.74
N SER A 51 16.83 -0.33 13.13
CA SER A 51 16.69 0.02 11.71
C SER A 51 16.99 -1.16 10.78
N ILE A 52 17.96 -2.01 11.13
CA ILE A 52 18.25 -3.25 10.41
C ILE A 52 17.04 -4.19 10.47
N LEU A 53 16.52 -4.47 11.66
CA LEU A 53 15.37 -5.36 11.84
C LEU A 53 14.13 -4.85 11.10
N MET A 54 13.88 -3.55 11.14
CA MET A 54 12.76 -2.93 10.42
C MET A 54 12.88 -3.07 8.92
N ASN A 55 14.07 -2.84 8.35
CA ASN A 55 14.28 -3.02 6.92
C ASN A 55 14.13 -4.48 6.49
N LEU A 56 14.66 -5.42 7.27
CA LEU A 56 14.51 -6.85 7.02
C LEU A 56 13.02 -7.26 7.08
N THR A 57 12.32 -6.82 8.12
CA THR A 57 10.89 -7.10 8.30
C THR A 57 10.06 -6.51 7.16
N SER A 58 10.34 -5.26 6.78
CA SER A 58 9.70 -4.58 5.67
C SER A 58 9.83 -5.33 4.35
N TYR A 59 11.01 -5.90 4.08
CA TYR A 59 11.24 -6.62 2.83
C TYR A 59 10.64 -8.03 2.85
N TRP A 60 10.85 -8.80 3.94
CA TRP A 60 10.53 -10.23 3.98
C TRP A 60 9.10 -10.54 4.42
N PHE A 61 8.48 -9.68 5.22
CA PHE A 61 7.18 -9.95 5.87
C PHE A 61 6.11 -8.93 5.54
N SER A 62 6.37 -8.01 4.63
CA SER A 62 5.42 -6.94 4.31
C SER A 62 4.08 -7.46 3.76
N ASP A 63 4.09 -8.54 2.96
CA ASP A 63 2.87 -9.20 2.49
C ASP A 63 2.01 -9.70 3.65
N LYS A 64 2.63 -10.37 4.62
CA LYS A 64 1.94 -10.89 5.81
C LYS A 64 1.35 -9.77 6.67
N ILE A 65 2.09 -8.66 6.79
CA ILE A 65 1.63 -7.48 7.53
C ILE A 65 0.40 -6.86 6.85
N VAL A 66 0.46 -6.68 5.52
CA VAL A 66 -0.68 -6.15 4.74
C VAL A 66 -1.90 -7.06 4.85
N LEU A 67 -1.72 -8.38 4.71
CA LEU A 67 -2.80 -9.36 4.84
C LEU A 67 -3.43 -9.36 6.24
N ALA A 68 -2.61 -9.26 7.29
CA ALA A 68 -3.10 -9.17 8.66
C ALA A 68 -3.89 -7.87 8.91
N LEU A 69 -3.39 -6.72 8.39
CA LEU A 69 -4.08 -5.44 8.51
C LEU A 69 -5.40 -5.39 7.76
N SER A 70 -5.48 -6.03 6.59
CA SER A 70 -6.70 -6.12 5.78
C SER A 70 -7.70 -7.17 6.30
N GLY A 71 -7.24 -8.13 7.10
CA GLY A 71 -8.04 -9.27 7.55
C GLY A 71 -8.30 -10.29 6.44
N ALA A 72 -7.46 -10.32 5.42
CA ALA A 72 -7.57 -11.25 4.31
C ALA A 72 -7.26 -12.69 4.76
N LYS A 73 -8.03 -13.64 4.24
CA LYS A 73 -7.88 -15.08 4.49
C LYS A 73 -7.55 -15.79 3.19
N GLU A 74 -6.58 -16.70 3.24
CA GLU A 74 -6.24 -17.53 2.09
C GLU A 74 -7.39 -18.47 1.76
N ILE A 75 -7.70 -18.61 0.47
CA ILE A 75 -8.80 -19.44 0.00
C ILE A 75 -8.30 -20.60 -0.86
N LYS A 76 -9.13 -21.64 -0.96
CA LYS A 76 -8.87 -22.79 -1.82
C LYS A 76 -9.64 -22.68 -3.14
N LYS A 77 -9.14 -23.32 -4.21
CA LYS A 77 -9.78 -23.35 -5.53
C LYS A 77 -11.22 -23.88 -5.47
N SER A 78 -11.50 -24.82 -4.56
CA SER A 78 -12.85 -25.39 -4.37
C SER A 78 -13.89 -24.41 -3.82
N GLU A 79 -13.46 -23.37 -3.13
CA GLU A 79 -14.36 -22.38 -2.48
C GLU A 79 -14.74 -21.25 -3.44
N TYR A 80 -13.80 -20.86 -4.33
CA TYR A 80 -13.98 -19.74 -5.27
C TYR A 80 -13.46 -20.11 -6.65
N PHE A 81 -14.08 -21.12 -7.26
CA PHE A 81 -13.63 -21.72 -8.52
C PHE A 81 -13.48 -20.69 -9.65
N ASP A 82 -14.47 -19.82 -9.83
CA ASP A 82 -14.46 -18.83 -10.92
C ASP A 82 -13.34 -17.81 -10.73
N LEU A 83 -13.15 -17.28 -9.51
CA LEU A 83 -12.07 -16.36 -9.19
C LEU A 83 -10.69 -16.99 -9.47
N TYR A 84 -10.51 -18.25 -9.04
CA TYR A 84 -9.28 -18.98 -9.29
C TYR A 84 -9.01 -19.16 -10.78
N THR A 85 -10.03 -19.58 -11.55
CA THR A 85 -9.91 -19.84 -12.99
C THR A 85 -9.59 -18.55 -13.76
N VAL A 86 -10.23 -17.46 -13.41
CA VAL A 86 -9.95 -16.14 -14.02
C VAL A 86 -8.50 -15.73 -13.77
N LEU A 87 -8.03 -15.78 -12.52
CA LEU A 87 -6.68 -15.36 -12.18
C LEU A 87 -5.61 -16.30 -12.76
N GLU A 88 -5.87 -17.62 -12.81
CA GLU A 88 -5.00 -18.62 -13.43
C GLU A 88 -4.81 -18.31 -14.91
N ASN A 89 -5.91 -18.11 -15.66
CA ASN A 89 -5.85 -17.79 -17.08
C ASN A 89 -5.12 -16.48 -17.36
N LEU A 90 -5.42 -15.44 -16.60
CA LEU A 90 -4.74 -14.14 -16.74
C LEU A 90 -3.25 -14.24 -16.39
N SER A 91 -2.87 -15.05 -15.42
CA SER A 91 -1.46 -15.28 -15.06
C SER A 91 -0.69 -15.96 -16.19
N ILE A 92 -1.32 -16.95 -16.87
CA ILE A 92 -0.75 -17.61 -18.05
C ILE A 92 -0.53 -16.59 -19.18
N VAL A 93 -1.54 -15.77 -19.48
CA VAL A 93 -1.46 -14.72 -20.52
C VAL A 93 -0.38 -13.69 -20.19
N ALA A 94 -0.26 -13.32 -18.91
CA ALA A 94 0.74 -12.37 -18.43
C ALA A 94 2.18 -12.94 -18.37
N GLY A 95 2.36 -14.27 -18.49
CA GLY A 95 3.65 -14.93 -18.28
C GLY A 95 4.17 -14.79 -16.85
N LEU A 96 3.25 -14.73 -15.87
CA LEU A 96 3.56 -14.59 -14.45
C LEU A 96 3.22 -15.89 -13.71
N PRO A 97 3.98 -16.24 -12.65
CA PRO A 97 3.52 -17.24 -11.70
C PRO A 97 2.16 -16.84 -11.12
N MET A 98 1.27 -17.82 -10.94
CA MET A 98 -0.03 -17.54 -10.34
C MET A 98 0.16 -17.05 -8.90
N PRO A 99 -0.34 -15.85 -8.54
CA PRO A 99 -0.28 -15.34 -7.19
C PRO A 99 -1.22 -16.13 -6.27
N ARG A 100 -0.90 -16.17 -4.97
CA ARG A 100 -1.83 -16.72 -3.97
C ARG A 100 -3.06 -15.80 -3.86
N ILE A 101 -4.23 -16.41 -3.66
CA ILE A 101 -5.50 -15.71 -3.61
C ILE A 101 -6.00 -15.63 -2.17
N TYR A 102 -6.41 -14.43 -1.78
CA TYR A 102 -7.00 -14.14 -0.49
C TYR A 102 -8.34 -13.45 -0.66
N VAL A 103 -9.26 -13.70 0.27
CA VAL A 103 -10.56 -13.04 0.31
C VAL A 103 -10.70 -12.27 1.63
N ILE A 104 -11.27 -11.07 1.52
CA ILE A 104 -11.61 -10.21 2.64
C ILE A 104 -13.13 -10.23 2.78
N GLU A 105 -13.64 -10.58 3.96
CA GLU A 105 -15.06 -10.54 4.27
C GLU A 105 -15.51 -9.09 4.49
N ASP A 106 -15.79 -8.39 3.39
CA ASP A 106 -16.26 -7.00 3.38
C ASP A 106 -17.16 -6.78 2.17
N LEU A 107 -18.29 -6.10 2.40
CA LEU A 107 -19.27 -5.78 1.34
C LEU A 107 -18.83 -4.60 0.47
N ALA A 108 -17.87 -3.78 0.92
CA ALA A 108 -17.31 -2.73 0.09
C ALA A 108 -16.42 -3.35 -1.00
N PRO A 109 -16.71 -3.10 -2.30
CA PRO A 109 -15.99 -3.71 -3.39
C PRO A 109 -14.56 -3.16 -3.48
N ASN A 110 -13.58 -4.04 -3.32
CA ASN A 110 -12.18 -3.64 -3.38
C ASN A 110 -11.25 -4.82 -3.71
N ALA A 111 -10.04 -4.50 -4.16
CA ALA A 111 -8.98 -5.46 -4.44
C ALA A 111 -7.60 -4.80 -4.24
N PHE A 112 -6.57 -5.61 -4.05
CA PHE A 112 -5.19 -5.17 -4.10
C PHE A 112 -4.23 -6.31 -4.40
N ALA A 113 -3.05 -5.99 -4.94
CA ALA A 113 -1.91 -6.89 -5.04
C ALA A 113 -0.82 -6.48 -4.05
N THR A 114 -0.16 -7.47 -3.43
CA THR A 114 0.96 -7.26 -2.51
C THR A 114 2.00 -8.37 -2.67
N GLY A 115 3.20 -8.13 -2.14
CA GLY A 115 4.29 -9.10 -2.17
C GLY A 115 5.63 -8.48 -2.51
N ARG A 116 6.72 -9.21 -2.22
CA ARG A 116 8.08 -8.72 -2.49
C ARG A 116 8.55 -8.93 -3.92
N ASP A 117 8.05 -9.97 -4.60
CA ASP A 117 8.39 -10.30 -5.99
C ASP A 117 7.27 -11.14 -6.63
N LYS A 118 7.41 -11.43 -7.93
CA LYS A 118 6.40 -12.18 -8.70
C LYS A 118 6.13 -13.60 -8.17
N ASN A 119 7.12 -14.24 -7.53
CA ASN A 119 6.97 -15.60 -6.98
C ASN A 119 6.31 -15.59 -5.59
N HIS A 120 6.30 -14.45 -4.93
CA HIS A 120 5.74 -14.24 -3.60
C HIS A 120 4.60 -13.21 -3.64
N ALA A 121 3.94 -13.13 -4.79
CA ALA A 121 2.81 -12.22 -4.99
C ALA A 121 1.52 -12.81 -4.42
N VAL A 122 0.66 -11.91 -3.98
CA VAL A 122 -0.65 -12.19 -3.44
C VAL A 122 -1.65 -11.22 -4.06
N VAL A 123 -2.83 -11.71 -4.40
CA VAL A 123 -3.99 -10.89 -4.78
C VAL A 123 -5.07 -11.09 -3.74
N ALA A 124 -5.60 -10.02 -3.18
CA ALA A 124 -6.70 -10.03 -2.24
C ALA A 124 -7.90 -9.30 -2.82
N VAL A 125 -9.08 -9.89 -2.71
CA VAL A 125 -10.35 -9.34 -3.20
C VAL A 125 -11.39 -9.38 -2.09
N THR A 126 -12.32 -8.43 -2.06
CA THR A 126 -13.44 -8.45 -1.11
C THR A 126 -14.58 -9.30 -1.63
N THR A 127 -15.38 -9.87 -0.71
CA THR A 127 -16.63 -10.55 -1.07
C THR A 127 -17.59 -9.63 -1.81
N GLY A 128 -17.61 -8.34 -1.46
CA GLY A 128 -18.39 -7.32 -2.15
C GLY A 128 -17.97 -7.12 -3.61
N LEU A 129 -16.67 -7.19 -3.91
CA LEU A 129 -16.18 -7.10 -5.29
C LEU A 129 -16.64 -8.30 -6.11
N ILE A 130 -16.49 -9.51 -5.57
CA ILE A 130 -16.89 -10.76 -6.24
C ILE A 130 -18.39 -10.78 -6.53
N SER A 131 -19.20 -10.24 -5.61
CA SER A 131 -20.66 -10.20 -5.75
C SER A 131 -21.14 -9.09 -6.71
N LEU A 132 -20.40 -8.00 -6.83
CA LEU A 132 -20.78 -6.82 -7.61
C LEU A 132 -20.47 -6.97 -9.11
N LEU A 133 -19.34 -7.60 -9.43
CA LEU A 133 -18.77 -7.62 -10.77
C LEU A 133 -19.17 -8.88 -11.53
N ASP A 134 -19.46 -8.71 -12.81
CA ASP A 134 -19.52 -9.82 -13.72
C ASP A 134 -18.11 -10.37 -14.04
N ARG A 135 -18.05 -11.51 -14.74
CA ARG A 135 -16.78 -12.17 -15.07
C ARG A 135 -15.81 -11.25 -15.83
N SER A 136 -16.31 -10.52 -16.80
CA SER A 136 -15.48 -9.66 -17.66
C SER A 136 -14.96 -8.42 -16.90
N GLU A 137 -15.74 -7.91 -15.98
CA GLU A 137 -15.38 -6.82 -15.08
C GLU A 137 -14.34 -7.29 -14.03
N LEU A 138 -14.54 -8.50 -13.49
CA LEU A 138 -13.58 -9.12 -12.58
C LEU A 138 -12.24 -9.41 -13.28
N GLU A 139 -12.26 -9.92 -14.51
CA GLU A 139 -11.07 -10.07 -15.36
C GLU A 139 -10.33 -8.74 -15.53
N GLY A 140 -11.05 -7.64 -15.76
CA GLY A 140 -10.46 -6.30 -15.85
C GLY A 140 -9.74 -5.88 -14.59
N VAL A 141 -10.35 -6.02 -13.41
CA VAL A 141 -9.74 -5.71 -12.11
C VAL A 141 -8.55 -6.61 -11.83
N LEU A 142 -8.67 -7.92 -12.01
CA LEU A 142 -7.56 -8.85 -11.78
C LEU A 142 -6.41 -8.64 -12.77
N GLY A 143 -6.68 -8.26 -13.99
CA GLY A 143 -5.68 -7.85 -14.98
C GLY A 143 -4.91 -6.60 -14.55
N HIS A 144 -5.59 -5.63 -13.96
CA HIS A 144 -4.98 -4.45 -13.35
C HIS A 144 -4.04 -4.86 -12.20
N GLU A 145 -4.49 -5.69 -11.28
CA GLU A 145 -3.68 -6.17 -10.16
C GLU A 145 -2.45 -6.98 -10.62
N LEU A 146 -2.62 -7.86 -11.62
CA LEU A 146 -1.50 -8.59 -12.21
C LEU A 146 -0.48 -7.67 -12.88
N SER A 147 -0.91 -6.54 -13.40
CA SER A 147 -0.01 -5.54 -13.99
C SER A 147 0.91 -4.93 -12.93
N HIS A 148 0.43 -4.68 -11.73
CA HIS A 148 1.25 -4.23 -10.59
C HIS A 148 2.29 -5.29 -10.20
N ILE A 149 1.93 -6.57 -10.24
CA ILE A 149 2.86 -7.69 -10.00
C ILE A 149 3.95 -7.71 -11.07
N GLY A 150 3.57 -7.64 -12.35
CA GLY A 150 4.49 -7.63 -13.48
C GLY A 150 5.47 -6.45 -13.46
N ASN A 151 4.98 -5.26 -13.12
CA ASN A 151 5.76 -4.04 -13.04
C ASN A 151 6.56 -3.90 -11.74
N ARG A 152 6.39 -4.80 -10.79
CA ARG A 152 6.97 -4.75 -9.43
C ARG A 152 6.64 -3.48 -8.66
N ASP A 153 5.50 -2.88 -8.94
CA ASP A 153 4.99 -1.71 -8.22
C ASP A 153 4.60 -2.08 -6.78
N MET A 154 4.11 -3.30 -6.58
CA MET A 154 3.66 -3.81 -5.30
C MET A 154 4.75 -3.75 -4.23
N LEU A 155 6.03 -4.07 -4.56
CA LEU A 155 7.11 -4.07 -3.57
C LEU A 155 7.31 -2.68 -2.96
N LEU A 156 7.37 -1.64 -3.80
CA LEU A 156 7.51 -0.26 -3.33
C LEU A 156 6.35 0.13 -2.42
N SER A 157 5.12 -0.13 -2.86
CA SER A 157 3.91 0.21 -2.10
C SER A 157 3.84 -0.55 -0.78
N THR A 158 4.21 -1.84 -0.77
CA THR A 158 4.15 -2.69 0.41
C THR A 158 5.22 -2.31 1.45
N VAL A 159 6.44 -1.96 1.02
CA VAL A 159 7.49 -1.44 1.92
C VAL A 159 7.03 -0.13 2.57
N VAL A 160 6.41 0.76 1.80
CA VAL A 160 5.85 2.02 2.35
C VAL A 160 4.79 1.73 3.42
N VAL A 161 3.92 0.73 3.23
CA VAL A 161 2.94 0.32 4.26
C VAL A 161 3.61 0.06 5.60
N VAL A 162 4.67 -0.73 5.61
CA VAL A 162 5.36 -1.09 6.87
C VAL A 162 6.00 0.13 7.49
N LEU A 163 6.68 0.96 6.71
CA LEU A 163 7.36 2.16 7.20
C LEU A 163 6.37 3.19 7.75
N VAL A 164 5.28 3.45 7.03
CA VAL A 164 4.21 4.36 7.48
C VAL A 164 3.46 3.79 8.68
N GLY A 165 3.15 2.49 8.66
CA GLY A 165 2.49 1.80 9.77
C GLY A 165 3.29 1.90 11.07
N PHE A 166 4.59 1.73 11.00
CA PHE A 166 5.49 1.88 12.14
C PHE A 166 5.41 3.30 12.76
N VAL A 167 5.43 4.33 11.93
CA VAL A 167 5.32 5.70 12.43
C VAL A 167 3.96 6.00 13.02
N SER A 168 2.92 5.47 12.43
CA SER A 168 1.57 5.60 12.99
C SER A 168 1.49 4.96 14.39
N ILE A 169 2.12 3.80 14.61
CA ILE A 169 2.18 3.14 15.92
C ILE A 169 2.95 4.00 16.93
N ILE A 170 4.12 4.52 16.55
CA ILE A 170 4.90 5.41 17.44
C ILE A 170 4.09 6.67 17.77
N SER A 171 3.44 7.28 16.78
CA SER A 171 2.60 8.45 16.97
C SER A 171 1.44 8.17 17.94
N ASP A 172 0.83 7.00 17.83
CA ASP A 172 -0.28 6.59 18.68
C ASP A 172 0.18 6.35 20.15
N ILE A 173 1.30 5.66 20.33
CA ILE A 173 1.93 5.45 21.66
C ILE A 173 2.25 6.81 22.30
N PHE A 174 2.81 7.73 21.52
CA PHE A 174 3.15 9.06 22.00
C PHE A 174 1.92 9.87 22.40
N THR A 175 0.89 9.91 21.55
CA THR A 175 -0.35 10.63 21.82
C THR A 175 -1.04 10.09 23.08
N ARG A 176 -1.05 8.78 23.26
CA ARG A 176 -1.57 8.13 24.46
C ARG A 176 -0.73 8.49 25.69
N SER A 177 0.60 8.48 25.59
CA SER A 177 1.50 8.89 26.69
C SER A 177 1.24 10.33 27.14
N LEU A 178 0.98 11.26 26.20
CA LEU A 178 0.59 12.63 26.51
C LEU A 178 -0.72 12.72 27.29
N ILE A 179 -1.73 11.94 26.88
CA ILE A 179 -3.05 11.96 27.52
C ILE A 179 -3.01 11.38 28.92
N PHE A 180 -2.28 10.25 29.11
CA PHE A 180 -2.26 9.54 30.39
C PHE A 180 -1.26 10.09 31.41
N HIS A 181 -0.19 10.80 31.00
CA HIS A 181 0.84 11.35 31.88
C HIS A 181 0.88 12.87 31.94
N GLY A 182 -0.06 13.55 31.31
CA GLY A 182 -0.13 15.02 31.25
C GLY A 182 -0.50 15.71 32.58
N GLY A 183 -0.68 14.96 33.66
CA GLY A 183 -1.07 15.49 34.98
C GLY A 183 0.07 15.80 35.95
N ASP A 184 1.27 15.26 35.74
CA ASP A 184 2.39 15.44 36.67
C ASP A 184 3.41 16.42 36.07
N ARG A 185 3.46 17.65 36.65
CA ARG A 185 4.26 18.77 36.18
C ARG A 185 5.73 18.72 36.68
N ASP A 186 6.29 17.52 36.86
CA ASP A 186 7.72 17.45 37.17
C ASP A 186 8.56 17.73 35.92
N HIS A 187 9.50 18.68 36.04
CA HIS A 187 10.29 19.30 34.95
C HIS A 187 11.01 18.31 34.02
N LYS A 188 11.18 17.04 34.40
CA LYS A 188 11.81 15.99 33.56
C LYS A 188 10.90 15.41 32.48
N GLY A 189 9.59 15.34 32.71
CA GLY A 189 8.62 14.84 31.72
C GLY A 189 8.41 15.79 30.52
N GLY A 190 8.44 17.11 30.75
CA GLY A 190 8.27 18.11 29.71
C GLY A 190 9.35 18.08 28.62
N ASN A 191 10.59 17.83 29.00
CA ASN A 191 11.73 17.77 28.07
C ASN A 191 11.66 16.54 27.16
N VAL A 192 11.21 15.40 27.66
CA VAL A 192 11.01 14.18 26.84
C VAL A 192 9.88 14.39 25.84
N LEU A 193 8.79 15.02 26.23
CA LEU A 193 7.66 15.34 25.36
C LEU A 193 8.04 16.31 24.23
N MET A 194 8.80 17.36 24.58
CA MET A 194 9.33 18.32 23.61
C MET A 194 10.25 17.63 22.58
N LEU A 195 11.17 16.75 23.05
CA LEU A 195 12.09 16.02 22.20
C LEU A 195 11.36 15.09 21.23
N ILE A 196 10.36 14.36 21.70
CA ILE A 196 9.54 13.48 20.85
C ILE A 196 8.75 14.31 19.84
N GLY A 197 8.21 15.46 20.23
CA GLY A 197 7.54 16.40 19.32
C GLY A 197 8.46 16.88 18.19
N ILE A 198 9.73 17.21 18.51
CA ILE A 198 10.74 17.60 17.52
C ILE A 198 11.02 16.43 16.56
N ILE A 199 11.17 15.21 17.09
CA ILE A 199 11.37 14.00 16.27
C ILE A 199 10.23 13.83 15.27
N PHE A 200 8.98 13.96 15.70
CA PHE A 200 7.83 13.86 14.82
C PHE A 200 7.77 14.99 13.80
N ALA A 201 8.11 16.21 14.18
CA ALA A 201 8.16 17.34 13.25
C ALA A 201 9.20 17.11 12.13
N ILE A 202 10.34 16.50 12.46
CA ILE A 202 11.39 16.16 11.48
C ILE A 202 10.98 14.96 10.61
N LEU A 203 10.32 13.96 11.18
CA LEU A 203 9.93 12.74 10.49
C LEU A 203 8.68 12.92 9.59
N SER A 204 7.76 13.80 10.00
CA SER A 204 6.47 14.00 9.30
C SER A 204 6.60 14.34 7.81
N PRO A 205 7.46 15.29 7.37
CA PRO A 205 7.64 15.56 5.94
C PRO A 205 8.18 14.36 5.16
N PHE A 206 9.04 13.57 5.81
CA PHE A 206 9.59 12.36 5.22
C PHE A 206 8.50 11.31 4.96
N PHE A 207 7.54 11.13 5.90
CA PHE A 207 6.43 10.20 5.69
C PHE A 207 5.46 10.67 4.61
N ALA A 208 5.17 11.96 4.54
CA ALA A 208 4.41 12.51 3.44
C ALA A 208 5.08 12.22 2.08
N LEU A 209 6.41 12.34 2.01
CA LEU A 209 7.20 11.98 0.84
C LEU A 209 7.12 10.48 0.52
N LEU A 210 7.19 9.59 1.54
CA LEU A 210 7.07 8.15 1.34
C LEU A 210 5.73 7.78 0.71
N ILE A 211 4.64 8.31 1.25
CA ILE A 211 3.29 8.10 0.74
C ILE A 211 3.18 8.62 -0.70
N GLN A 212 3.71 9.81 -0.97
CA GLN A 212 3.72 10.40 -2.30
C GLN A 212 4.52 9.57 -3.32
N LEU A 213 5.63 8.96 -2.90
CA LEU A 213 6.42 8.06 -3.74
C LEU A 213 5.73 6.72 -4.02
N ALA A 214 4.97 6.21 -3.05
CA ALA A 214 4.15 5.00 -3.22
C ALA A 214 3.01 5.25 -4.21
N ILE A 215 2.40 6.44 -4.16
CA ILE A 215 1.26 6.83 -4.99
C ILE A 215 1.79 7.45 -6.30
N SER A 216 1.49 6.84 -7.43
CA SER A 216 1.86 7.40 -8.73
C SER A 216 0.73 7.24 -9.74
N ARG A 217 0.08 8.35 -10.08
CA ARG A 217 -0.98 8.39 -11.11
C ARG A 217 -0.54 7.79 -12.45
N LYS A 218 0.75 7.93 -12.80
CA LYS A 218 1.29 7.33 -14.03
C LYS A 218 1.37 5.81 -13.95
N ARG A 219 1.65 5.25 -12.76
CA ARG A 219 1.66 3.79 -12.58
C ARG A 219 0.25 3.22 -12.65
N GLU A 220 -0.73 3.90 -12.08
CA GLU A 220 -2.14 3.51 -12.17
C GLU A 220 -2.63 3.47 -13.61
N LEU A 221 -2.39 4.54 -14.39
CA LEU A 221 -2.76 4.56 -15.81
C LEU A 221 -2.01 3.51 -16.64
N LEU A 222 -0.77 3.20 -16.26
CA LEU A 222 0.00 2.11 -16.88
C LEU A 222 -0.59 0.74 -16.53
N ALA A 223 -0.99 0.53 -15.28
CA ALA A 223 -1.64 -0.70 -14.84
C ALA A 223 -3.00 -0.88 -15.50
N ASP A 224 -3.78 0.19 -15.66
CA ASP A 224 -5.04 0.18 -16.41
C ASP A 224 -4.81 -0.24 -17.87
N ALA A 225 -3.86 0.38 -18.55
CA ALA A 225 -3.55 0.06 -19.95
C ALA A 225 -3.00 -1.38 -20.09
N SER A 226 -2.13 -1.81 -19.17
CA SER A 226 -1.57 -3.17 -19.19
C SER A 226 -2.63 -4.22 -18.88
N GLY A 227 -3.52 -3.96 -17.91
CA GLY A 227 -4.67 -4.84 -17.61
C GLY A 227 -5.63 -4.96 -18.78
N ALA A 228 -5.93 -3.85 -19.44
CA ALA A 228 -6.75 -3.84 -20.66
C ALA A 228 -6.11 -4.63 -21.81
N LEU A 229 -4.78 -4.58 -21.95
CA LEU A 229 -4.06 -5.39 -22.93
C LEU A 229 -4.12 -6.89 -22.61
N LEU A 230 -4.02 -7.26 -21.33
CA LEU A 230 -4.10 -8.67 -20.89
C LEU A 230 -5.46 -9.28 -21.18
N THR A 231 -6.52 -8.53 -20.91
CA THR A 231 -7.90 -8.99 -21.14
C THR A 231 -8.36 -8.80 -22.58
N ARG A 232 -7.70 -7.93 -23.35
CA ARG A 232 -8.13 -7.43 -24.65
C ARG A 232 -9.53 -6.83 -24.63
N TYR A 233 -9.98 -6.39 -23.44
CA TYR A 233 -11.32 -5.88 -23.23
C TYR A 233 -11.32 -4.71 -22.22
N PRO A 234 -10.90 -3.50 -22.64
CA PRO A 234 -10.80 -2.32 -21.76
C PRO A 234 -12.15 -1.92 -21.14
N GLU A 235 -13.26 -2.18 -21.84
CA GLU A 235 -14.61 -1.88 -21.35
C GLU A 235 -14.95 -2.63 -20.05
N GLY A 236 -14.40 -3.84 -19.83
CA GLY A 236 -14.60 -4.61 -18.62
C GLY A 236 -14.08 -3.85 -17.40
N LEU A 237 -12.81 -3.39 -17.46
CA LEU A 237 -12.23 -2.58 -16.39
C LEU A 237 -12.96 -1.24 -16.22
N ALA A 238 -13.32 -0.57 -17.32
CA ALA A 238 -14.03 0.70 -17.26
C ALA A 238 -15.39 0.57 -16.55
N ARG A 239 -16.16 -0.49 -16.84
CA ARG A 239 -17.43 -0.77 -16.14
C ARG A 239 -17.22 -1.14 -14.68
N ALA A 240 -16.20 -1.97 -14.37
CA ALA A 240 -15.84 -2.31 -13.00
C ALA A 240 -15.56 -1.05 -12.18
N LEU A 241 -14.67 -0.16 -12.68
CA LEU A 241 -14.33 1.10 -12.01
C LEU A 241 -15.56 1.98 -11.77
N LYS A 242 -16.47 2.04 -12.75
CA LYS A 242 -17.73 2.78 -12.61
C LYS A 242 -18.62 2.20 -11.50
N LYS A 243 -18.82 0.88 -11.46
CA LYS A 243 -19.61 0.21 -10.42
C LYS A 243 -18.98 0.39 -9.02
N ILE A 244 -17.67 0.19 -8.91
CA ILE A 244 -16.93 0.34 -7.65
C ILE A 244 -17.06 1.78 -7.12
N SER A 245 -16.92 2.79 -7.99
CA SER A 245 -17.00 4.20 -7.61
C SER A 245 -18.39 4.66 -7.14
N GLN A 246 -19.43 3.94 -7.51
CA GLN A 246 -20.79 4.22 -7.06
C GLN A 246 -21.10 3.66 -5.67
N TYR A 247 -20.25 2.79 -5.16
CA TYR A 247 -20.40 2.24 -3.82
C TYR A 247 -19.90 3.23 -2.77
N SER A 248 -20.76 3.63 -1.85
CA SER A 248 -20.47 4.74 -0.93
C SER A 248 -20.12 4.32 0.50
N ARG A 249 -20.37 3.06 0.87
CA ARG A 249 -20.10 2.60 2.24
C ARG A 249 -18.60 2.31 2.42
N PRO A 250 -18.02 2.74 3.55
CA PRO A 250 -16.63 2.45 3.85
C PRO A 250 -16.43 0.96 4.14
N MET A 251 -15.20 0.49 3.97
CA MET A 251 -14.78 -0.84 4.43
C MET A 251 -14.85 -0.94 5.96
N ILE A 252 -15.09 -2.15 6.45
CA ILE A 252 -15.13 -2.44 7.89
C ILE A 252 -13.75 -2.20 8.52
N ARG A 253 -12.68 -2.67 7.85
CA ARG A 253 -11.30 -2.47 8.28
C ARG A 253 -10.65 -1.36 7.46
N GLN A 254 -10.47 -0.21 8.08
CA GLN A 254 -9.86 0.96 7.46
C GLN A 254 -8.49 1.21 8.11
N SER A 255 -7.43 0.76 7.47
CA SER A 255 -6.08 1.15 7.85
C SER A 255 -5.55 2.18 6.86
N SER A 256 -5.20 3.37 7.36
CA SER A 256 -4.58 4.40 6.52
C SER A 256 -3.27 3.96 5.90
N ALA A 257 -2.56 3.01 6.54
CA ALA A 257 -1.31 2.47 6.04
C ALA A 257 -1.50 1.69 4.73
N ILE A 258 -2.58 0.92 4.58
CA ILE A 258 -2.85 0.08 3.40
C ILE A 258 -3.83 0.71 2.40
N ALA A 259 -4.39 1.89 2.73
CA ALA A 259 -5.42 2.54 1.91
C ALA A 259 -4.99 2.76 0.45
N HIS A 260 -3.73 3.04 0.22
CA HIS A 260 -3.17 3.30 -1.11
C HIS A 260 -2.90 2.04 -1.94
N LEU A 261 -3.05 0.85 -1.37
CA LEU A 261 -2.93 -0.42 -2.09
C LEU A 261 -4.24 -0.80 -2.80
N TYR A 262 -5.37 -0.40 -2.25
CA TYR A 262 -6.69 -0.75 -2.77
C TYR A 262 -6.99 -0.05 -4.09
N ILE A 263 -7.72 -0.73 -4.99
CA ILE A 263 -8.15 -0.15 -6.28
C ILE A 263 -9.10 1.03 -6.12
N ALA A 264 -9.80 1.12 -4.98
CA ALA A 264 -10.69 2.23 -4.60
C ALA A 264 -10.46 2.65 -3.14
N ASP A 265 -10.79 3.90 -2.81
CA ASP A 265 -10.61 4.42 -1.45
C ASP A 265 -11.43 3.60 -0.43
N PRO A 266 -10.78 2.93 0.56
CA PRO A 266 -11.48 2.14 1.56
C PRO A 266 -12.37 2.95 2.50
N LYS A 267 -12.22 4.29 2.54
CA LYS A 267 -13.06 5.18 3.36
C LYS A 267 -14.45 5.42 2.76
N GLY A 268 -14.68 4.93 1.55
CA GLY A 268 -15.91 5.16 0.82
C GLY A 268 -16.04 6.63 0.37
N GLY A 269 -16.30 6.85 -0.88
CA GLY A 269 -16.51 8.18 -1.43
C GLY A 269 -17.48 8.06 -2.59
N GLY A 270 -18.78 8.32 -2.33
CA GLY A 270 -19.75 8.46 -3.40
C GLY A 270 -19.37 9.60 -4.34
N PHE A 271 -19.90 9.56 -5.56
CA PHE A 271 -19.83 10.62 -6.57
C PHE A 271 -20.11 11.99 -5.90
N GLY A 272 -19.08 12.81 -5.70
CA GLY A 272 -19.23 14.15 -5.14
C GLY A 272 -18.28 14.56 -4.02
N LYS A 273 -17.68 13.64 -3.27
CA LYS A 273 -16.57 13.98 -2.36
C LYS A 273 -15.27 13.95 -3.14
N ARG A 274 -14.96 15.06 -3.80
CA ARG A 274 -13.61 15.35 -4.28
C ARG A 274 -12.67 15.33 -3.07
N ILE A 275 -11.96 14.21 -2.86
CA ILE A 275 -10.72 14.24 -2.13
C ILE A 275 -9.73 14.95 -3.08
N THR A 276 -9.90 16.29 -3.16
CA THR A 276 -8.95 17.16 -3.83
C THR A 276 -7.78 17.31 -2.88
N GLY A 277 -6.70 16.60 -3.16
CA GLY A 277 -5.51 16.80 -2.35
C GLY A 277 -4.38 15.87 -2.75
N LEU A 278 -3.22 16.20 -2.26
CA LEU A 278 -1.94 15.44 -2.34
C LEU A 278 -2.04 13.99 -1.82
N PHE A 279 -3.16 13.63 -1.16
CA PHE A 279 -3.41 12.32 -0.57
C PHE A 279 -4.42 11.46 -1.35
N ALA A 280 -4.88 11.89 -2.53
CA ALA A 280 -5.70 11.03 -3.39
C ALA A 280 -4.82 9.87 -3.89
N THR A 281 -5.18 8.65 -3.53
CA THR A 281 -4.39 7.44 -3.80
C THR A 281 -4.41 7.06 -5.28
N HIS A 282 -5.49 7.38 -5.98
CA HIS A 282 -5.66 7.06 -7.41
C HIS A 282 -6.05 8.29 -8.24
N PRO A 283 -5.83 8.27 -9.56
CA PRO A 283 -6.43 9.25 -10.45
C PRO A 283 -7.97 9.22 -10.33
N PRO A 284 -8.66 10.35 -10.63
CA PRO A 284 -10.11 10.35 -10.73
C PRO A 284 -10.61 9.24 -11.65
N VAL A 285 -11.69 8.56 -11.24
CA VAL A 285 -12.25 7.42 -11.98
C VAL A 285 -12.62 7.80 -13.42
N GLU A 286 -13.14 9.01 -13.60
CA GLU A 286 -13.48 9.55 -14.93
C GLU A 286 -12.25 9.64 -15.83
N GLN A 287 -11.10 10.03 -15.26
CA GLN A 287 -9.83 10.08 -16.00
C GLN A 287 -9.33 8.70 -16.39
N ARG A 288 -9.45 7.70 -15.48
CA ARG A 288 -9.10 6.30 -15.77
C ARG A 288 -9.98 5.72 -16.87
N ILE A 289 -11.31 5.90 -16.74
CA ILE A 289 -12.28 5.44 -17.75
C ILE A 289 -12.01 6.10 -19.10
N LYS A 290 -11.79 7.42 -19.13
CA LYS A 290 -11.44 8.12 -20.38
C LYS A 290 -10.16 7.59 -21.02
N ALA A 291 -9.13 7.28 -20.23
CA ALA A 291 -7.88 6.74 -20.75
C ALA A 291 -8.02 5.30 -21.28
N LEU A 292 -8.97 4.52 -20.77
CA LEU A 292 -9.28 3.16 -21.24
C LEU A 292 -10.11 3.15 -22.51
N MET A 293 -11.00 4.13 -22.69
CA MET A 293 -11.97 4.16 -23.79
C MET A 293 -11.50 4.99 -24.99
N GLY A 294 -10.43 5.78 -24.86
CA GLY A 294 -9.83 6.63 -25.91
C GLY A 294 -10.32 8.06 -25.82
#